data_5ed0065aa4e564510a0ef707f00bfd27
#
_entry.id   5ed0065aa4e564510a0ef707f00bfd27
#
_cell.length_a   1.000
_cell.length_b   1.000
_cell.length_c   1.000
_cell.angle_alpha   90.00
_cell.angle_beta   90.00
_cell.angle_gamma   90.00
#
_symmetry.space_group_name_H-M   'P 1'
#
loop_
_entity.id
_entity.type
_entity.pdbx_description
1 polymer ?
#
loop_
_entity_poly.entity_id
_entity_poly.type
_entity_poly.pdbx_seq_one_letter_code
_entity_poly.pdbx_strand_id
1 'polypeptide(L)'
;NGDISAWDVSNVTRMGEMFSGATSFNQDLSNWDVSNVTDMRGMFLGATAFNGDISAWDVSRVTDMSYIFFNAESFNQDIGGWDVSNVVDSSSFDSGALNWQDDYKPNFQ
;
A
#
# COMPACT_ATOMS: atom_id res chain seq x y z
N ASN A 1 12.50 13.09 -2.15
CA ASN A 1 12.29 12.54 -0.79
C ASN A 1 12.11 13.60 0.30
N GLY A 2 11.43 14.70 0.00
CA GLY A 2 11.01 15.64 1.05
C GLY A 2 10.05 14.95 2.02
N ASP A 3 9.91 15.50 3.22
CA ASP A 3 9.02 14.96 4.24
C ASP A 3 7.56 15.23 3.86
N ILE A 4 6.80 14.16 3.60
CA ILE A 4 5.39 14.24 3.21
C ILE A 4 4.45 13.68 4.30
N SER A 5 4.98 13.36 5.46
CA SER A 5 4.19 12.68 6.51
C SER A 5 3.03 13.54 7.03
N ALA A 6 3.14 14.86 6.95
CA ALA A 6 2.10 15.78 7.40
C ALA A 6 1.15 16.24 6.30
N TRP A 7 1.27 15.71 5.09
CA TRP A 7 0.36 16.07 4.00
C TRP A 7 -1.08 15.68 4.36
N ASP A 8 -2.00 16.55 4.06
CA ASP A 8 -3.42 16.24 4.17
C ASP A 8 -3.89 15.58 2.87
N VAL A 9 -4.05 14.27 2.91
CA VAL A 9 -4.52 13.48 1.76
C VAL A 9 -5.95 12.99 1.96
N SER A 10 -6.66 13.54 2.95
CA SER A 10 -7.97 13.02 3.37
C SER A 10 -9.05 13.10 2.29
N ASN A 11 -8.89 13.98 1.30
CA ASN A 11 -9.83 14.09 0.19
C ASN A 11 -9.39 13.37 -1.09
N VAL A 12 -8.26 12.69 -1.05
CA VAL A 12 -7.74 11.98 -2.23
C VAL A 12 -8.52 10.68 -2.41
N THR A 13 -8.96 10.42 -3.64
CA THR A 13 -9.70 9.21 -3.98
C THR A 13 -8.88 8.23 -4.81
N ARG A 14 -7.82 8.67 -5.45
CA ARG A 14 -6.95 7.83 -6.28
C ARG A 14 -5.50 8.04 -5.91
N MET A 15 -4.83 6.95 -5.56
CA MET A 15 -3.40 6.96 -5.25
C MET A 15 -2.65 5.95 -6.12
N GLY A 16 -3.23 5.58 -7.27
CA GLY A 16 -2.60 4.62 -8.16
C GLY A 16 -1.21 5.07 -8.57
N GLU A 17 -0.23 4.18 -8.42
CA GLU A 17 1.16 4.37 -8.83
C GLU A 17 1.88 5.55 -8.16
N MET A 18 1.35 6.05 -7.04
CA MET A 18 1.87 7.26 -6.40
C MET A 18 3.35 7.15 -6.03
N PHE A 19 3.79 5.99 -5.58
CA PHE A 19 5.19 5.73 -5.23
C PHE A 19 5.81 4.65 -6.12
N SER A 20 5.23 4.41 -7.29
CA SER A 20 5.75 3.41 -8.23
C SER A 20 7.17 3.78 -8.66
N GLY A 21 8.09 2.82 -8.49
CA GLY A 21 9.48 3.03 -8.86
C GLY A 21 10.27 3.94 -7.91
N ALA A 22 9.68 4.34 -6.79
CA ALA A 22 10.36 5.20 -5.80
C ALA A 22 11.32 4.36 -4.97
N THR A 23 12.48 4.01 -5.54
CA THR A 23 13.38 2.98 -5.01
C THR A 23 14.04 3.35 -3.68
N SER A 24 14.10 4.64 -3.33
CA SER A 24 14.68 5.10 -2.07
C SER A 24 13.64 5.59 -1.06
N PHE A 25 12.36 5.53 -1.43
CA PHE A 25 11.29 6.03 -0.56
C PHE A 25 11.06 5.09 0.62
N ASN A 26 11.13 5.62 1.82
CA ASN A 26 10.80 4.87 3.04
C ASN A 26 10.37 5.84 4.16
N GLN A 27 9.41 6.70 3.86
CA GLN A 27 8.92 7.66 4.83
C GLN A 27 7.73 7.12 5.61
N ASP A 28 7.45 7.75 6.74
CA ASP A 28 6.33 7.39 7.61
C ASP A 28 5.03 7.95 7.04
N LEU A 29 4.14 7.06 6.63
CA LEU A 29 2.81 7.39 6.11
C LEU A 29 1.70 6.99 7.10
N SER A 30 2.06 6.63 8.33
CA SER A 30 1.10 6.06 9.29
C SER A 30 -0.02 7.04 9.66
N ASN A 31 0.21 8.34 9.55
CA ASN A 31 -0.78 9.37 9.87
C ASN A 31 -1.64 9.79 8.68
N TRP A 32 -1.39 9.24 7.51
CA TRP A 32 -2.22 9.57 6.35
C TRP A 32 -3.64 9.00 6.52
N ASP A 33 -4.62 9.84 6.28
CA ASP A 33 -6.01 9.40 6.20
C ASP A 33 -6.32 9.03 4.75
N VAL A 34 -6.38 7.73 4.48
CA VAL A 34 -6.65 7.21 3.13
C VAL A 34 -8.07 6.64 3.01
N SER A 35 -8.95 7.00 3.95
CA SER A 35 -10.27 6.38 4.05
C SER A 35 -11.19 6.68 2.86
N ASN A 36 -10.88 7.68 2.05
CA ASN A 36 -11.65 7.99 0.84
C ASN A 36 -11.02 7.42 -0.44
N VAL A 37 -9.89 6.73 -0.35
CA VAL A 37 -9.20 6.20 -1.53
C VAL A 37 -9.92 4.97 -2.03
N THR A 38 -10.17 4.93 -3.33
CA THR A 38 -10.79 3.79 -4.02
C THR A 38 -9.84 3.06 -4.94
N ASP A 39 -8.75 3.68 -5.36
CA ASP A 39 -7.78 3.10 -6.29
C ASP A 39 -6.38 3.20 -5.72
N MET A 40 -5.76 2.04 -5.43
CA MET A 40 -4.38 1.94 -4.98
C MET A 40 -3.53 1.06 -5.89
N ARG A 41 -3.97 0.89 -7.16
CA ARG A 41 -3.23 0.07 -8.11
C ARG A 41 -1.77 0.52 -8.21
N GLY A 42 -0.84 -0.41 -7.99
CA GLY A 42 0.60 -0.17 -8.15
C GLY A 42 1.17 0.91 -7.24
N MET A 43 0.52 1.24 -6.13
CA MET A 43 0.94 2.38 -5.30
C MET A 43 2.40 2.29 -4.87
N PHE A 44 2.86 1.09 -4.50
CA PHE A 44 4.23 0.85 -4.06
C PHE A 44 4.99 -0.08 -5.00
N LEU A 45 4.54 -0.19 -6.24
CA LEU A 45 5.18 -1.05 -7.25
C LEU A 45 6.65 -0.64 -7.41
N GLY A 46 7.57 -1.56 -7.18
CA GLY A 46 9.00 -1.27 -7.32
C GLY A 46 9.58 -0.33 -6.27
N ALA A 47 8.82 -0.01 -5.22
CA ALA A 47 9.31 0.79 -4.10
C ALA A 47 10.17 -0.11 -3.20
N THR A 48 11.38 -0.40 -3.63
CA THR A 48 12.21 -1.49 -3.09
C THR A 48 12.69 -1.25 -1.67
N ALA A 49 12.73 -0.01 -1.20
CA ALA A 49 13.16 0.34 0.16
C ALA A 49 12.00 0.54 1.15
N PHE A 50 10.77 0.61 0.66
CA PHE A 50 9.64 0.95 1.52
C PHE A 50 9.30 -0.17 2.49
N ASN A 51 9.26 0.15 3.77
CA ASN A 51 8.81 -0.76 4.83
C ASN A 51 8.11 0.03 5.95
N GLY A 52 7.32 1.02 5.60
CA GLY A 52 6.59 1.82 6.57
C GLY A 52 5.39 1.09 7.13
N ASP A 53 5.04 1.39 8.38
CA ASP A 53 3.87 0.81 9.03
C ASP A 53 2.60 1.52 8.55
N ILE A 54 1.82 0.84 7.74
CA ILE A 54 0.54 1.33 7.24
C ILE A 54 -0.61 0.46 7.73
N SER A 55 -0.40 -0.28 8.81
CA SER A 55 -1.40 -1.21 9.34
C SER A 55 -2.67 -0.51 9.84
N ALA A 56 -2.57 0.75 10.25
CA ALA A 56 -3.72 1.51 10.74
C ALA A 56 -4.55 2.17 9.63
N TRP A 57 -4.13 2.04 8.37
CA TRP A 57 -4.89 2.63 7.26
C TRP A 57 -6.27 2.00 7.13
N ASP A 58 -7.28 2.84 6.98
CA ASP A 58 -8.61 2.39 6.60
C ASP A 58 -8.68 2.31 5.07
N VAL A 59 -8.61 1.10 4.56
CA VAL A 59 -8.66 0.82 3.11
C VAL A 59 -10.00 0.24 2.68
N SER A 60 -11.03 0.40 3.52
CA SER A 60 -12.31 -0.26 3.33
C SER A 60 -13.04 0.13 2.04
N ARG A 61 -12.69 1.28 1.45
CA ARG A 61 -13.30 1.72 0.19
C ARG A 61 -12.49 1.37 -1.05
N VAL A 62 -11.31 0.79 -0.88
CA VAL A 62 -10.44 0.47 -2.02
C VAL A 62 -11.01 -0.71 -2.80
N THR A 63 -11.09 -0.54 -4.12
CA THR A 63 -11.59 -1.57 -5.03
C THR A 63 -10.50 -2.18 -5.90
N ASP A 64 -9.39 -1.49 -6.12
CA ASP A 64 -8.28 -1.98 -6.94
C ASP A 64 -6.98 -1.88 -6.15
N MET A 65 -6.40 -3.05 -5.82
CA MET A 65 -5.10 -3.19 -5.19
C MET A 65 -4.14 -4.02 -6.05
N SER A 66 -4.45 -4.15 -7.35
CA SER A 66 -3.56 -4.89 -8.23
C SER A 66 -2.17 -4.27 -8.25
N TYR A 67 -1.15 -5.11 -8.19
CA TYR A 67 0.27 -4.71 -8.22
C TYR A 67 0.69 -3.77 -7.07
N ILE A 68 -0.10 -3.64 -6.00
CA ILE A 68 0.17 -2.62 -4.98
C ILE A 68 1.56 -2.75 -4.37
N PHE A 69 2.04 -3.96 -4.11
CA PHE A 69 3.39 -4.20 -3.56
C PHE A 69 4.26 -5.01 -4.52
N PHE A 70 3.99 -4.96 -5.82
CA PHE A 70 4.75 -5.69 -6.82
C PHE A 70 6.22 -5.24 -6.76
N ASN A 71 7.14 -6.18 -6.54
CA ASN A 71 8.57 -5.91 -6.37
C ASN A 71 8.92 -4.95 -5.22
N ALA A 72 8.05 -4.82 -4.24
CA ALA A 72 8.35 -4.06 -3.02
C ALA A 72 9.17 -4.95 -2.08
N GLU A 73 10.45 -5.09 -2.36
CA GLU A 73 11.30 -6.15 -1.80
C GLU A 73 11.52 -6.06 -0.30
N SER A 74 11.48 -4.85 0.27
CA SER A 74 11.73 -4.65 1.70
C SER A 74 10.46 -4.64 2.54
N PHE A 75 9.29 -4.59 1.91
CA PHE A 75 8.03 -4.46 2.66
C PHE A 75 7.75 -5.73 3.46
N ASN A 76 7.54 -5.58 4.76
CA ASN A 76 7.24 -6.71 5.66
C ASN A 76 6.39 -6.25 6.85
N GLN A 77 5.31 -5.53 6.59
CA GLN A 77 4.42 -5.09 7.65
C GLN A 77 3.19 -5.98 7.75
N ASP A 78 2.68 -6.13 8.97
CA ASP A 78 1.47 -6.92 9.21
C ASP A 78 0.24 -6.06 8.88
N ILE A 79 -0.31 -6.29 7.71
CA ILE A 79 -1.56 -5.65 7.27
C ILE A 79 -2.68 -6.68 7.11
N GLY A 80 -2.56 -7.81 7.78
CA GLY A 80 -3.60 -8.84 7.77
C GLY A 80 -4.94 -8.36 8.30
N GLY A 81 -4.95 -7.28 9.08
CA GLY A 81 -6.19 -6.69 9.60
C GLY A 81 -6.89 -5.73 8.66
N TRP A 82 -6.32 -5.45 7.50
CA TRP A 82 -6.98 -4.57 6.53
C TRP A 82 -8.33 -5.13 6.10
N ASP A 83 -9.35 -4.28 6.08
CA ASP A 83 -10.64 -4.64 5.50
C ASP A 83 -10.55 -4.49 3.97
N VAL A 84 -10.38 -5.61 3.29
CA VAL A 84 -10.25 -5.65 1.83
C VAL A 84 -11.52 -6.21 1.17
N SER A 85 -12.63 -6.16 1.86
CA SER A 85 -13.88 -6.79 1.41
C SER A 85 -14.42 -6.17 0.13
N ASN A 86 -14.07 -4.93 -0.19
CA ASN A 86 -14.51 -4.25 -1.41
C ASN A 86 -13.50 -4.35 -2.56
N VAL A 87 -12.35 -4.99 -2.34
CA VAL A 87 -11.35 -5.14 -3.40
C VAL A 87 -11.83 -6.17 -4.41
N VAL A 88 -11.88 -5.75 -5.68
CA VAL A 88 -12.29 -6.64 -6.79
C VAL A 88 -11.11 -7.07 -7.65
N ASP A 89 -9.99 -6.36 -7.61
CA ASP A 89 -8.78 -6.73 -8.34
C ASP A 89 -7.58 -6.66 -7.41
N SER A 90 -6.98 -7.82 -7.14
CA SER A 90 -5.76 -7.96 -6.34
C SER A 90 -4.67 -8.70 -7.12
N SER A 91 -4.74 -8.69 -8.45
CA SER A 91 -3.78 -9.39 -9.31
C SER A 91 -2.35 -8.97 -8.98
N SER A 92 -1.48 -9.94 -8.74
CA SER A 92 -0.05 -9.72 -8.49
C SER A 92 0.24 -8.72 -7.36
N PHE A 93 -0.63 -8.66 -6.35
CA PHE A 93 -0.47 -7.68 -5.26
C PHE A 93 0.85 -7.85 -4.51
N ASP A 94 1.41 -9.05 -4.47
CA ASP A 94 2.60 -9.39 -3.69
C ASP A 94 3.74 -10.00 -4.52
N SER A 95 3.63 -10.05 -5.83
CA SER A 95 4.66 -10.67 -6.67
C SER A 95 5.99 -9.92 -6.52
N GLY A 96 7.05 -10.65 -6.14
CA GLY A 96 8.36 -10.03 -5.94
C GLY A 96 8.54 -9.28 -4.62
N ALA A 97 7.55 -9.28 -3.74
CA ALA A 97 7.68 -8.74 -2.39
C ALA A 97 8.37 -9.80 -1.51
N LEU A 98 9.67 -9.97 -1.70
CA LEU A 98 10.43 -11.16 -1.28
C LEU A 98 10.52 -11.34 0.23
N ASN A 99 10.46 -10.26 1.01
CA ASN A 99 10.61 -10.29 2.45
C ASN A 99 9.28 -10.26 3.21
N TRP A 100 8.15 -10.21 2.50
CA TRP A 100 6.84 -10.11 3.13
C TRP A 100 6.35 -11.47 3.58
N GLN A 101 6.11 -11.63 4.88
CA GLN A 101 5.65 -12.89 5.45
C GLN A 101 4.19 -13.15 5.07
N ASP A 102 3.87 -14.41 4.76
CA ASP A 102 2.55 -14.77 4.27
C ASP A 102 1.44 -14.48 5.28
N ASP A 103 1.70 -14.67 6.56
CA ASP A 103 0.70 -14.42 7.61
C ASP A 103 0.49 -12.93 7.90
N TYR A 104 1.32 -12.05 7.31
CA TYR A 104 1.12 -10.60 7.39
C TYR A 104 0.24 -10.06 6.26
N LYS A 105 -0.08 -10.86 5.27
CA LYS A 105 -0.79 -10.41 4.06
C LYS A 105 -2.28 -10.36 4.29
N PRO A 106 -2.98 -9.41 3.65
CA PRO A 106 -4.45 -9.41 3.69
C PRO A 106 -5.00 -10.63 2.97
N ASN A 107 -6.20 -11.02 3.34
CA ASN A 107 -6.89 -12.14 2.72
C ASN A 107 -7.92 -11.59 1.75
N PHE A 108 -7.63 -11.69 0.47
CA PHE A 108 -8.48 -11.12 -0.57
C PHE A 108 -9.61 -12.04 -1.00
N GLN A 109 -9.69 -13.21 -0.50
CA GLN A 109 -10.77 -14.16 -0.81
C GLN A 109 -11.44 -13.94 -2.15
#